data_e5736a58408fee36a97d4ca88d415162
#
_entry.id   e5736a58408fee36a97d4ca88d415162
#
_cell.length_a   1.000
_cell.length_b   1.000
_cell.length_c   1.000
_cell.angle_alpha   90.00
_cell.angle_beta   90.00
_cell.angle_gamma   90.00
#
_symmetry.space_group_name_H-M   'P 1'
#
loop_
_entity.id
_entity.type
_entity.pdbx_description
1 polymer ?
#
loop_
_entity_poly.entity_id
_entity_poly.type
_entity_poly.pdbx_seq_one_letter_code
_entity_poly.pdbx_strand_id
1 'polypeptide(L)'
;AYEGSNKRFMAGWLNTVLHPMEKDGVDFWWIDWQQWINDKKLTNLNNTWWINYVMFSDMERNRDTRPMLYHRWGGLGNHRYQIGFSGDAIISWKSLDFQPYFNSTASNVLYCYWSHDIGGHMHADSIDPEMYVRWMQFGLFSPILRSHSTKNAGLNKEPWVFSYPVTRILRNIVKERYALNPYIYTMARKTYDNALPLCRPMYYDYADSPQAYEMKNEYMFGDDMIVRPVTAPRNGAKATADVWLPKGNDWYEVASGKLIKGGQTVNDGFQLDEIPVYVKAGSVIPMYADTLKNLRGNDNPVVVNVYPSDGDCMSKAEY
;
A
#
# COMPACT_ATOMS: atom_id res chain seq x y z
N ALA A 1 -31.59 -0.23 -11.47
CA ALA A 1 -30.53 0.69 -11.83
C ALA A 1 -30.25 1.63 -10.66
N TYR A 2 -29.02 1.99 -10.40
CA TYR A 2 -28.65 2.94 -9.34
C TYR A 2 -29.19 4.35 -9.65
N GLU A 3 -29.80 4.98 -8.66
CA GLU A 3 -30.39 6.32 -8.73
C GLU A 3 -29.88 7.19 -7.57
N GLY A 4 -28.61 7.54 -7.60
CA GLY A 4 -27.92 8.22 -6.49
C GLY A 4 -28.51 9.57 -6.09
N SER A 5 -29.07 10.33 -7.02
CA SER A 5 -29.71 11.62 -6.76
C SER A 5 -31.15 11.49 -6.21
N ASN A 6 -31.72 10.29 -6.20
CA ASN A 6 -33.07 10.03 -5.69
C ASN A 6 -33.05 9.75 -4.19
N LYS A 7 -33.45 10.71 -3.37
CA LYS A 7 -33.47 10.58 -1.90
C LYS A 7 -34.25 9.35 -1.41
N ARG A 8 -35.38 9.04 -2.01
CA ARG A 8 -36.21 7.89 -1.61
C ARG A 8 -35.50 6.56 -1.93
N PHE A 9 -34.86 6.49 -3.11
CA PHE A 9 -34.06 5.32 -3.48
C PHE A 9 -32.88 5.13 -2.52
N MET A 10 -32.12 6.16 -2.26
CA MET A 10 -30.96 6.08 -1.36
C MET A 10 -31.36 5.73 0.07
N ALA A 11 -32.40 6.38 0.61
CA ALA A 11 -32.92 6.04 1.94
C ALA A 11 -33.41 4.59 2.02
N GLY A 12 -34.11 4.12 1.02
CA GLY A 12 -34.57 2.72 0.93
C GLY A 12 -33.37 1.76 0.89
N TRP A 13 -32.38 2.03 0.05
CA TRP A 13 -31.20 1.20 -0.10
C TRP A 13 -30.37 1.14 1.21
N LEU A 14 -30.11 2.27 1.83
CA LEU A 14 -29.40 2.33 3.11
C LEU A 14 -30.15 1.54 4.19
N ASN A 15 -31.44 1.85 4.40
CA ASN A 15 -32.21 1.29 5.52
C ASN A 15 -32.56 -0.20 5.33
N THR A 16 -32.77 -0.67 4.09
CA THR A 16 -33.25 -2.05 3.85
C THR A 16 -32.12 -3.01 3.42
N VAL A 17 -30.99 -2.50 2.98
CA VAL A 17 -29.87 -3.33 2.51
C VAL A 17 -28.64 -3.15 3.39
N LEU A 18 -28.12 -1.92 3.51
CA LEU A 18 -26.82 -1.72 4.16
C LEU A 18 -26.88 -1.77 5.68
N HIS A 19 -27.80 -1.04 6.31
CA HIS A 19 -27.90 -0.99 7.77
C HIS A 19 -28.18 -2.36 8.42
N PRO A 20 -29.01 -3.28 7.83
CA PRO A 20 -29.10 -4.63 8.36
C PRO A 20 -27.77 -5.39 8.35
N MET A 21 -27.02 -5.32 7.23
CA MET A 21 -25.70 -5.97 7.13
C MET A 21 -24.68 -5.37 8.12
N GLU A 22 -24.74 -4.08 8.35
CA GLU A 22 -23.90 -3.40 9.34
C GLU A 22 -24.20 -3.86 10.76
N LYS A 23 -25.47 -4.08 11.10
CA LYS A 23 -25.88 -4.67 12.39
C LYS A 23 -25.39 -6.11 12.55
N ASP A 24 -25.30 -6.84 11.44
CA ASP A 24 -24.79 -8.21 11.42
C ASP A 24 -23.25 -8.30 11.42
N GLY A 25 -22.54 -7.15 11.39
CA GLY A 25 -21.09 -7.08 11.61
C GLY A 25 -20.25 -6.61 10.43
N VAL A 26 -20.83 -5.95 9.42
CA VAL A 26 -20.05 -5.31 8.35
C VAL A 26 -19.44 -4.01 8.87
N ASP A 27 -18.11 -3.97 8.95
CA ASP A 27 -17.36 -2.84 9.48
C ASP A 27 -17.13 -1.72 8.45
N PHE A 28 -16.97 -2.06 7.17
CA PHE A 28 -16.73 -1.09 6.09
C PHE A 28 -17.28 -1.58 4.76
N TRP A 29 -17.37 -0.69 3.78
CA TRP A 29 -17.91 -0.99 2.47
C TRP A 29 -16.82 -0.87 1.38
N TRP A 30 -16.82 -1.87 0.49
CA TRP A 30 -16.11 -1.81 -0.77
C TRP A 30 -17.05 -1.38 -1.88
N ILE A 31 -16.75 -0.27 -2.54
CA ILE A 31 -17.54 0.32 -3.60
C ILE A 31 -16.77 0.19 -4.91
N ASP A 32 -17.30 -0.59 -5.82
CA ASP A 32 -16.75 -0.75 -7.16
C ASP A 32 -17.48 0.17 -8.17
N TRP A 33 -17.43 -0.11 -9.47
CA TRP A 33 -17.84 0.80 -10.56
C TRP A 33 -19.30 0.60 -11.04
N GLN A 34 -20.08 -0.30 -10.48
CA GLN A 34 -21.42 -0.69 -10.94
C GLN A 34 -22.47 0.42 -10.85
N GLN A 35 -22.18 1.55 -10.24
CA GLN A 35 -23.05 2.72 -10.14
C GLN A 35 -23.10 3.58 -11.40
N TRP A 36 -22.32 3.26 -12.45
CA TRP A 36 -22.09 4.09 -13.63
C TRP A 36 -21.33 5.41 -13.34
N ILE A 37 -20.85 6.06 -14.40
CA ILE A 37 -20.02 7.27 -14.25
C ILE A 37 -20.85 8.44 -13.75
N ASN A 38 -21.98 8.73 -14.41
CA ASN A 38 -22.81 9.87 -14.09
C ASN A 38 -24.23 9.47 -13.66
N ASP A 39 -24.84 10.30 -12.81
CA ASP A 39 -26.24 10.17 -12.43
C ASP A 39 -27.14 10.39 -13.64
N LYS A 40 -28.27 9.65 -13.71
CA LYS A 40 -29.21 9.72 -14.83
C LYS A 40 -29.97 11.03 -14.91
N LYS A 41 -30.26 11.63 -13.77
CA LYS A 41 -31.03 12.87 -13.67
C LYS A 41 -30.15 14.10 -13.59
N LEU A 42 -29.02 13.99 -12.87
CA LEU A 42 -28.05 15.03 -12.70
C LEU A 42 -26.78 14.66 -13.49
N THR A 43 -26.81 14.87 -14.80
CA THR A 43 -25.78 14.39 -15.74
C THR A 43 -24.37 14.91 -15.46
N ASN A 44 -24.25 15.99 -14.71
CA ASN A 44 -22.98 16.54 -14.24
C ASN A 44 -22.51 15.98 -12.89
N LEU A 45 -23.34 15.14 -12.25
CA LEU A 45 -22.99 14.51 -10.98
C LEU A 45 -22.28 13.18 -11.23
N ASN A 46 -21.01 13.10 -10.86
CA ASN A 46 -20.28 11.84 -10.88
C ASN A 46 -20.77 10.92 -9.76
N ASN A 47 -21.20 9.72 -10.13
CA ASN A 47 -21.78 8.77 -9.18
C ASN A 47 -20.75 8.22 -8.17
N THR A 48 -19.49 8.08 -8.55
CA THR A 48 -18.44 7.62 -7.60
C THR A 48 -18.25 8.64 -6.49
N TRP A 49 -18.18 9.92 -6.84
CA TRP A 49 -18.12 11.01 -5.87
C TRP A 49 -19.35 11.02 -4.95
N TRP A 50 -20.52 10.91 -5.56
CA TRP A 50 -21.76 11.04 -4.83
C TRP A 50 -22.01 9.87 -3.88
N ILE A 51 -21.79 8.63 -4.33
CA ILE A 51 -21.99 7.43 -3.49
C ILE A 51 -21.00 7.41 -2.33
N ASN A 52 -19.73 7.79 -2.56
CA ASN A 52 -18.73 7.90 -1.51
C ASN A 52 -19.17 8.90 -0.44
N TYR A 53 -19.60 10.09 -0.86
CA TYR A 53 -20.10 11.11 0.06
C TYR A 53 -21.31 10.61 0.87
N VAL A 54 -22.29 10.04 0.19
CA VAL A 54 -23.52 9.60 0.85
C VAL A 54 -23.25 8.47 1.85
N MET A 55 -22.49 7.45 1.45
CA MET A 55 -22.19 6.31 2.33
C MET A 55 -21.29 6.72 3.50
N PHE A 56 -20.26 7.52 3.23
CA PHE A 56 -19.39 8.02 4.29
C PHE A 56 -20.14 8.84 5.32
N SER A 57 -20.96 9.81 4.86
CA SER A 57 -21.75 10.66 5.75
C SER A 57 -22.83 9.88 6.51
N ASP A 58 -23.37 8.82 5.91
CA ASP A 58 -24.33 7.94 6.57
C ASP A 58 -23.66 7.16 7.70
N MET A 59 -22.51 6.54 7.43
CA MET A 59 -21.71 5.82 8.44
C MET A 59 -21.28 6.75 9.59
N GLU A 60 -20.87 7.99 9.28
CA GLU A 60 -20.46 8.99 10.27
C GLU A 60 -21.61 9.36 11.22
N ARG A 61 -22.85 9.40 10.73
CA ARG A 61 -24.04 9.74 11.54
C ARG A 61 -24.59 8.57 12.35
N ASN A 62 -24.43 7.35 11.86
CA ASN A 62 -25.13 6.18 12.38
C ASN A 62 -24.22 5.19 13.13
N ARG A 63 -22.93 5.48 13.25
CA ARG A 63 -21.98 4.59 13.94
C ARG A 63 -21.11 5.37 14.92
N ASP A 64 -20.73 4.70 16.01
CA ASP A 64 -19.75 5.22 17.00
C ASP A 64 -18.29 4.95 16.59
N THR A 65 -18.07 4.43 15.39
CA THR A 65 -16.75 4.16 14.82
C THR A 65 -16.44 5.10 13.66
N ARG A 66 -15.16 5.34 13.42
CA ARG A 66 -14.74 6.13 12.25
C ARG A 66 -15.21 5.45 10.97
N PRO A 67 -15.89 6.18 10.06
CA PRO A 67 -16.30 5.62 8.78
C PRO A 67 -15.10 5.16 7.98
N MET A 68 -15.23 4.07 7.23
CA MET A 68 -14.21 3.61 6.30
C MET A 68 -14.84 3.13 5.00
N LEU A 69 -14.38 3.68 3.89
CA LEU A 69 -14.73 3.24 2.55
C LEU A 69 -13.50 2.76 1.81
N TYR A 70 -13.66 1.68 1.10
CA TYR A 70 -12.73 1.15 0.13
C TYR A 70 -13.34 1.28 -1.26
N HIS A 71 -12.89 2.27 -2.03
CA HIS A 71 -13.61 2.72 -3.21
C HIS A 71 -12.69 2.86 -4.43
N ARG A 72 -13.29 2.88 -5.61
CA ARG A 72 -12.59 3.14 -6.85
C ARG A 72 -12.21 4.61 -6.98
N TRP A 73 -11.51 4.92 -8.08
CA TRP A 73 -11.15 6.28 -8.46
C TRP A 73 -12.35 7.22 -8.47
N GLY A 74 -12.13 8.48 -8.23
CA GLY A 74 -13.14 9.52 -8.30
C GLY A 74 -12.53 10.89 -8.58
N GLY A 75 -11.22 10.94 -8.79
CA GLY A 75 -10.49 12.18 -9.06
C GLY A 75 -10.16 12.97 -7.80
N LEU A 76 -9.86 14.25 -7.99
CA LEU A 76 -9.47 15.16 -6.92
C LEU A 76 -10.58 15.27 -5.86
N GLY A 77 -10.19 15.23 -4.58
CA GLY A 77 -11.10 15.31 -3.44
C GLY A 77 -11.59 13.95 -2.94
N ASN A 78 -11.41 12.87 -3.69
CA ASN A 78 -11.87 11.54 -3.30
C ASN A 78 -11.02 10.90 -2.18
N HIS A 79 -9.84 11.45 -1.91
CA HIS A 79 -8.99 11.08 -0.78
C HIS A 79 -9.68 11.24 0.60
N ARG A 80 -10.78 12.01 0.66
CA ARG A 80 -11.61 12.18 1.87
C ARG A 80 -12.22 10.88 2.37
N TYR A 81 -12.30 9.85 1.52
CA TYR A 81 -12.98 8.60 1.78
C TYR A 81 -12.00 7.42 1.94
N GLN A 82 -10.84 7.70 2.45
CA GLN A 82 -9.69 6.90 2.87
C GLN A 82 -9.04 6.07 1.78
N ILE A 83 -9.59 4.89 1.45
CA ILE A 83 -8.90 3.89 0.66
C ILE A 83 -9.39 3.92 -0.78
N GLY A 84 -8.54 4.37 -1.68
CA GLY A 84 -8.75 4.21 -3.12
C GLY A 84 -8.06 2.97 -3.67
N PHE A 85 -8.57 2.40 -4.76
CA PHE A 85 -7.90 1.27 -5.42
C PHE A 85 -7.88 1.39 -6.94
N SER A 86 -6.84 0.78 -7.54
CA SER A 86 -6.64 0.81 -9.00
C SER A 86 -7.73 0.04 -9.76
N GLY A 87 -8.10 -1.13 -9.25
CA GLY A 87 -8.97 -2.10 -9.89
C GLY A 87 -8.45 -2.59 -11.24
N ASP A 88 -8.86 -3.77 -11.63
CA ASP A 88 -8.74 -4.38 -12.95
C ASP A 88 -7.36 -4.25 -13.64
N ALA A 89 -6.28 -4.23 -12.87
CA ALA A 89 -4.94 -4.16 -13.44
C ALA A 89 -4.62 -5.40 -14.28
N ILE A 90 -3.99 -5.20 -15.43
CA ILE A 90 -3.54 -6.32 -16.27
C ILE A 90 -2.44 -7.10 -15.53
N ILE A 91 -2.52 -8.41 -15.57
CA ILE A 91 -1.49 -9.30 -15.01
C ILE A 91 -0.27 -9.26 -15.92
N SER A 92 0.69 -8.41 -15.61
CA SER A 92 1.92 -8.26 -16.38
C SER A 92 3.02 -7.53 -15.59
N TRP A 93 4.27 -7.79 -15.95
CA TRP A 93 5.42 -7.05 -15.44
C TRP A 93 5.32 -5.55 -15.70
N LYS A 94 4.77 -5.15 -16.86
CA LYS A 94 4.54 -3.73 -17.19
C LYS A 94 3.56 -3.07 -16.23
N SER A 95 2.50 -3.77 -15.81
CA SER A 95 1.58 -3.27 -14.80
C SER A 95 2.27 -3.15 -13.44
N LEU A 96 3.05 -4.15 -13.04
CA LEU A 96 3.83 -4.08 -11.81
C LEU A 96 4.81 -2.90 -11.82
N ASP A 97 5.51 -2.67 -12.93
CA ASP A 97 6.47 -1.58 -13.05
C ASP A 97 5.83 -0.19 -12.89
N PHE A 98 4.60 -0.03 -13.31
CA PHE A 98 3.85 1.22 -13.14
C PHE A 98 3.36 1.45 -11.70
N GLN A 99 3.07 0.40 -10.93
CA GLN A 99 2.39 0.51 -9.64
C GLN A 99 3.16 1.28 -8.57
N PRO A 100 4.48 1.10 -8.35
CA PRO A 100 5.22 1.86 -7.35
C PRO A 100 5.20 3.37 -7.62
N TYR A 101 5.36 3.75 -8.89
CA TYR A 101 5.26 5.15 -9.33
C TYR A 101 3.87 5.73 -9.05
N PHE A 102 2.81 5.03 -9.45
CA PHE A 102 1.45 5.51 -9.22
C PHE A 102 1.12 5.58 -7.73
N ASN A 103 1.50 4.55 -6.95
CA ASN A 103 1.23 4.48 -5.52
C ASN A 103 1.87 5.66 -4.76
N SER A 104 3.14 5.96 -5.06
CA SER A 104 3.83 7.07 -4.40
C SER A 104 3.31 8.44 -4.87
N THR A 105 3.06 8.63 -6.18
CA THR A 105 2.57 9.91 -6.72
C THR A 105 1.10 10.21 -6.42
N ALA A 106 0.30 9.22 -6.04
CA ALA A 106 -1.06 9.44 -5.54
C ALA A 106 -1.06 10.35 -4.30
N SER A 107 0.02 10.37 -3.54
CA SER A 107 0.24 11.28 -2.41
C SER A 107 0.21 12.76 -2.80
N ASN A 108 0.57 13.12 -4.04
CA ASN A 108 0.51 14.52 -4.52
C ASN A 108 -0.90 15.13 -4.49
N VAL A 109 -1.92 14.28 -4.42
CA VAL A 109 -3.32 14.68 -4.28
C VAL A 109 -3.93 14.15 -2.98
N LEU A 110 -3.09 13.87 -1.98
CA LEU A 110 -3.44 13.37 -0.66
C LEU A 110 -4.09 11.96 -0.65
N TYR A 111 -3.92 11.20 -1.71
CA TYR A 111 -4.37 9.81 -1.76
C TYR A 111 -3.38 8.89 -1.03
N CYS A 112 -3.32 9.04 0.30
CA CYS A 112 -2.31 8.41 1.14
C CYS A 112 -2.52 6.90 1.34
N TYR A 113 -3.75 6.41 1.18
CA TYR A 113 -4.10 5.00 1.35
C TYR A 113 -4.54 4.40 0.02
N TRP A 114 -3.57 4.29 -0.90
CA TRP A 114 -3.80 3.67 -2.20
C TRP A 114 -3.62 2.15 -2.12
N SER A 115 -4.52 1.44 -2.76
CA SER A 115 -4.46 -0.02 -2.93
C SER A 115 -4.34 -0.37 -4.40
N HIS A 116 -3.44 -1.27 -4.71
CA HIS A 116 -3.35 -1.89 -6.02
C HIS A 116 -3.80 -3.35 -5.96
N ASP A 117 -4.24 -3.89 -7.09
CA ASP A 117 -4.60 -5.31 -7.19
C ASP A 117 -3.32 -6.13 -7.27
N ILE A 118 -2.81 -6.61 -6.12
CA ILE A 118 -1.55 -7.35 -6.04
C ILE A 118 -1.63 -8.61 -6.89
N GLY A 119 -0.68 -8.74 -7.82
CA GLY A 119 -0.61 -9.80 -8.81
C GLY A 119 -1.43 -9.52 -10.08
N GLY A 120 -2.04 -8.33 -10.19
CA GLY A 120 -2.96 -7.96 -11.29
C GLY A 120 -4.33 -8.64 -11.16
N HIS A 121 -5.29 -8.24 -11.98
CA HIS A 121 -6.67 -8.70 -11.87
C HIS A 121 -7.07 -9.65 -13.00
N MET A 122 -6.72 -9.35 -14.24
CA MET A 122 -7.22 -10.06 -15.43
C MET A 122 -6.23 -10.09 -16.60
N HIS A 123 -6.67 -10.66 -17.70
CA HIS A 123 -5.93 -10.76 -18.97
C HIS A 123 -4.69 -11.65 -18.92
N ALA A 124 -4.78 -12.75 -18.17
CA ALA A 124 -3.82 -13.85 -18.22
C ALA A 124 -4.55 -15.17 -17.97
N ASP A 125 -3.93 -16.26 -18.37
CA ASP A 125 -4.46 -17.60 -18.13
C ASP A 125 -3.88 -18.23 -16.84
N SER A 126 -2.74 -17.73 -16.39
CA SER A 126 -2.05 -18.19 -15.18
C SER A 126 -1.24 -17.06 -14.55
N ILE A 127 -0.83 -17.28 -13.30
CA ILE A 127 0.03 -16.34 -12.55
C ILE A 127 1.49 -16.78 -12.67
N ASP A 128 2.36 -15.87 -13.13
CA ASP A 128 3.81 -16.04 -12.99
C ASP A 128 4.19 -15.94 -11.49
N PRO A 129 4.72 -17.02 -10.88
CA PRO A 129 5.04 -17.04 -9.47
C PRO A 129 6.09 -15.99 -9.06
N GLU A 130 7.08 -15.70 -9.93
CA GLU A 130 8.08 -14.69 -9.65
C GLU A 130 7.47 -13.30 -9.64
N MET A 131 6.71 -12.94 -10.65
CA MET A 131 6.01 -11.67 -10.73
C MET A 131 5.08 -11.47 -9.52
N TYR A 132 4.38 -12.52 -9.12
CA TYR A 132 3.49 -12.44 -7.96
C TYR A 132 4.25 -12.22 -6.65
N VAL A 133 5.37 -12.92 -6.45
CA VAL A 133 6.24 -12.68 -5.29
C VAL A 133 6.73 -11.22 -5.29
N ARG A 134 7.24 -10.71 -6.42
CA ARG A 134 7.71 -9.32 -6.51
C ARG A 134 6.59 -8.31 -6.24
N TRP A 135 5.38 -8.60 -6.71
CA TRP A 135 4.23 -7.73 -6.43
C TRP A 135 3.79 -7.79 -4.96
N MET A 136 3.86 -8.97 -4.33
CA MET A 136 3.62 -9.12 -2.89
C MET A 136 4.69 -8.42 -2.04
N GLN A 137 5.95 -8.44 -2.48
CA GLN A 137 7.05 -7.68 -1.86
C GLN A 137 6.79 -6.17 -1.93
N PHE A 138 6.37 -5.66 -3.08
CA PHE A 138 5.90 -4.29 -3.20
C PHE A 138 4.68 -4.03 -2.29
N GLY A 139 3.74 -4.96 -2.22
CA GLY A 139 2.57 -4.90 -1.36
C GLY A 139 2.91 -4.80 0.13
N LEU A 140 3.98 -5.46 0.58
CA LEU A 140 4.50 -5.36 1.95
C LEU A 140 4.77 -3.90 2.34
N PHE A 141 5.37 -3.14 1.43
CA PHE A 141 5.71 -1.73 1.59
C PHE A 141 4.74 -0.79 0.85
N SER A 142 3.48 -1.17 0.80
CA SER A 142 2.37 -0.34 0.32
C SER A 142 1.45 0.05 1.47
N PRO A 143 0.63 1.11 1.34
CA PRO A 143 -0.33 1.46 2.40
C PRO A 143 -1.31 0.33 2.67
N ILE A 144 -1.82 -0.30 1.61
CA ILE A 144 -2.77 -1.43 1.68
C ILE A 144 -2.16 -2.66 1.02
N LEU A 145 -2.08 -3.76 1.76
CA LEU A 145 -1.71 -5.07 1.23
C LEU A 145 -2.96 -5.90 0.97
N ARG A 146 -3.31 -6.08 -0.30
CA ARG A 146 -4.50 -6.83 -0.72
C ARG A 146 -4.22 -7.57 -2.03
N SER A 147 -4.32 -8.88 -2.02
CA SER A 147 -4.34 -9.71 -3.23
C SER A 147 -5.74 -9.69 -3.85
N HIS A 148 -5.83 -9.64 -5.17
CA HIS A 148 -7.11 -9.64 -5.88
C HIS A 148 -6.99 -10.25 -7.28
N SER A 149 -8.05 -10.90 -7.75
CA SER A 149 -8.16 -11.41 -9.12
C SER A 149 -9.62 -11.62 -9.54
N THR A 150 -9.83 -11.87 -10.84
CA THR A 150 -11.12 -12.38 -11.32
C THR A 150 -11.38 -13.79 -10.76
N LYS A 151 -12.59 -14.30 -10.98
CA LYS A 151 -13.00 -15.65 -10.58
C LYS A 151 -12.39 -16.80 -11.40
N ASN A 152 -11.44 -16.51 -12.30
CA ASN A 152 -10.75 -17.55 -13.07
C ASN A 152 -9.84 -18.39 -12.16
N ALA A 153 -10.07 -19.68 -12.08
CA ALA A 153 -9.28 -20.58 -11.21
C ALA A 153 -7.78 -20.62 -11.56
N GLY A 154 -7.39 -20.38 -12.82
CA GLY A 154 -5.99 -20.25 -13.22
C GLY A 154 -5.27 -19.03 -12.64
N LEU A 155 -6.02 -18.08 -12.06
CA LEU A 155 -5.52 -16.84 -11.46
C LEU A 155 -5.60 -16.84 -9.93
N ASN A 156 -5.74 -17.99 -9.32
CA ASN A 156 -5.74 -18.13 -7.86
C ASN A 156 -4.41 -17.66 -7.27
N LYS A 157 -4.49 -16.90 -6.18
CA LYS A 157 -3.34 -16.24 -5.54
C LYS A 157 -3.18 -16.57 -4.07
N GLU A 158 -3.95 -17.50 -3.56
CA GLU A 158 -3.76 -17.99 -2.20
C GLU A 158 -2.36 -18.58 -2.07
N PRO A 159 -1.61 -18.27 -1.01
CA PRO A 159 -0.21 -18.70 -0.88
C PRO A 159 0.02 -20.20 -1.05
N TRP A 160 -0.96 -21.03 -0.70
CA TRP A 160 -0.87 -22.49 -0.75
C TRP A 160 -1.07 -23.12 -2.14
N VAL A 161 -1.48 -22.35 -3.17
CA VAL A 161 -1.58 -22.87 -4.54
C VAL A 161 -0.24 -22.90 -5.26
N PHE A 162 0.78 -22.25 -4.70
CA PHE A 162 2.12 -22.20 -5.27
C PHE A 162 3.02 -23.32 -4.71
N SER A 163 4.16 -23.56 -5.38
CA SER A 163 5.18 -24.48 -4.89
C SER A 163 5.73 -24.05 -3.52
N TYR A 164 6.24 -24.99 -2.74
CA TYR A 164 6.74 -24.73 -1.39
C TYR A 164 7.73 -23.58 -1.25
N PRO A 165 8.74 -23.40 -2.13
CA PRO A 165 9.63 -22.24 -2.03
C PRO A 165 8.88 -20.92 -2.13
N VAL A 166 7.93 -20.77 -3.05
CA VAL A 166 7.12 -19.58 -3.24
C VAL A 166 6.17 -19.37 -2.05
N THR A 167 5.46 -20.42 -1.63
CA THR A 167 4.58 -20.38 -0.44
C THR A 167 5.32 -19.88 0.80
N ARG A 168 6.55 -20.35 1.02
CA ARG A 168 7.39 -19.91 2.14
C ARG A 168 7.68 -18.41 2.07
N ILE A 169 8.06 -17.92 0.89
CA ILE A 169 8.36 -16.49 0.68
C ILE A 169 7.11 -15.65 0.93
N LEU A 170 5.98 -16.01 0.34
CA LEU A 170 4.71 -15.31 0.53
C LEU A 170 4.28 -15.26 2.01
N ARG A 171 4.45 -16.37 2.72
CA ARG A 171 4.19 -16.44 4.14
C ARG A 171 5.08 -15.48 4.95
N ASN A 172 6.36 -15.42 4.61
CA ASN A 172 7.29 -14.51 5.29
C ASN A 172 6.94 -13.05 5.04
N ILE A 173 6.57 -12.69 3.82
CA ILE A 173 6.10 -11.34 3.47
C ILE A 173 4.90 -10.92 4.34
N VAL A 174 3.91 -11.80 4.49
CA VAL A 174 2.74 -11.50 5.33
C VAL A 174 3.13 -11.36 6.79
N LYS A 175 4.02 -12.22 7.31
CA LYS A 175 4.52 -12.13 8.69
C LYS A 175 5.25 -10.80 8.93
N GLU A 176 6.10 -10.41 8.02
CA GLU A 176 6.85 -9.15 8.09
C GLU A 176 5.90 -7.94 8.05
N ARG A 177 4.85 -7.98 7.24
CA ARG A 177 3.81 -6.94 7.22
C ARG A 177 3.16 -6.77 8.59
N TYR A 178 2.83 -7.87 9.28
CA TYR A 178 2.29 -7.81 10.62
C TYR A 178 3.31 -7.29 11.63
N ALA A 179 4.56 -7.72 11.53
CA ALA A 179 5.63 -7.25 12.40
C ALA A 179 5.88 -5.73 12.25
N LEU A 180 5.82 -5.19 11.03
CA LEU A 180 5.97 -3.76 10.75
C LEU A 180 4.78 -2.89 11.19
N ASN A 181 3.69 -3.47 11.70
CA ASN A 181 2.49 -2.70 12.02
C ASN A 181 2.73 -1.53 13.00
N PRO A 182 3.56 -1.62 14.07
CA PRO A 182 3.86 -0.49 14.93
C PRO A 182 4.43 0.70 14.16
N TYR A 183 5.40 0.46 13.26
CA TYR A 183 5.95 1.50 12.41
C TYR A 183 4.92 2.09 11.45
N ILE A 184 4.15 1.23 10.76
CA ILE A 184 3.09 1.66 9.82
C ILE A 184 2.03 2.49 10.55
N TYR A 185 1.63 2.09 11.74
CA TYR A 185 0.63 2.81 12.54
C TYR A 185 1.15 4.18 12.99
N THR A 186 2.41 4.27 13.41
CA THR A 186 3.08 5.53 13.72
C THR A 186 3.09 6.48 12.51
N MET A 187 3.43 5.97 11.33
CA MET A 187 3.42 6.78 10.11
C MET A 187 2.00 7.16 9.68
N ALA A 188 1.01 6.30 9.90
CA ALA A 188 -0.40 6.65 9.69
C ALA A 188 -0.87 7.78 10.62
N ARG A 189 -0.39 7.80 11.87
CA ARG A 189 -0.64 8.91 12.79
C ARG A 189 0.01 10.20 12.30
N LYS A 190 1.26 10.15 11.82
CA LYS A 190 1.93 11.31 11.19
C LYS A 190 1.20 11.80 9.94
N THR A 191 0.65 10.88 9.14
CA THR A 191 -0.18 11.25 7.98
C THR A 191 -1.41 12.05 8.43
N TYR A 192 -2.06 11.64 9.49
CA TYR A 192 -3.20 12.35 10.05
C TYR A 192 -2.84 13.74 10.58
N ASP A 193 -1.73 13.85 11.31
CA ASP A 193 -1.32 15.09 11.97
C ASP A 193 -0.71 16.12 11.01
N ASN A 194 0.06 15.66 10.01
CA ASN A 194 0.92 16.51 9.18
C ASN A 194 0.66 16.40 7.68
N ALA A 195 -0.31 15.57 7.25
CA ALA A 195 -0.57 15.25 5.85
C ALA A 195 0.65 14.66 5.10
N LEU A 196 1.58 14.02 5.81
CA LEU A 196 2.74 13.34 5.22
C LEU A 196 2.40 11.88 4.92
N PRO A 197 2.32 11.48 3.65
CA PRO A 197 1.96 10.12 3.28
C PRO A 197 2.99 9.07 3.73
N LEU A 198 2.51 7.85 4.03
CA LEU A 198 3.38 6.70 4.31
C LEU A 198 4.28 6.38 3.12
N CYS A 199 3.72 6.32 1.90
CA CYS A 199 4.47 6.15 0.67
C CYS A 199 4.52 7.47 -0.07
N ARG A 200 5.70 8.05 -0.25
CA ARG A 200 5.86 9.32 -0.93
C ARG A 200 7.06 9.31 -1.89
N PRO A 201 6.94 9.99 -3.03
CA PRO A 201 8.05 10.09 -3.97
C PRO A 201 9.28 10.71 -3.30
N MET A 202 10.47 10.34 -3.77
CA MET A 202 11.74 10.81 -3.22
C MET A 202 11.85 12.35 -3.14
N TYR A 203 11.20 13.08 -4.05
CA TYR A 203 11.25 14.55 -4.06
C TYR A 203 10.48 15.25 -2.92
N TYR A 204 9.72 14.52 -2.09
CA TYR A 204 9.15 15.10 -0.86
C TYR A 204 10.25 15.43 0.15
N ASP A 205 11.25 14.56 0.25
CA ASP A 205 12.34 14.69 1.23
C ASP A 205 13.62 15.26 0.61
N TYR A 206 13.77 15.16 -0.73
CA TYR A 206 14.99 15.51 -1.47
C TYR A 206 14.68 16.38 -2.71
N ALA A 207 13.85 17.43 -2.53
CA ALA A 207 13.34 18.27 -3.61
C ALA A 207 14.44 18.94 -4.46
N ASP A 208 15.59 19.24 -3.87
CA ASP A 208 16.72 19.90 -4.53
C ASP A 208 17.59 18.95 -5.37
N SER A 209 17.32 17.64 -5.32
CA SER A 209 18.07 16.65 -6.09
C SER A 209 17.34 16.26 -7.36
N PRO A 210 17.95 16.42 -8.57
CA PRO A 210 17.35 15.96 -9.82
C PRO A 210 17.03 14.46 -9.82
N GLN A 211 17.86 13.62 -9.20
CA GLN A 211 17.64 12.19 -9.10
C GLN A 211 16.32 11.84 -8.41
N ALA A 212 15.88 12.65 -7.45
CA ALA A 212 14.61 12.43 -6.75
C ALA A 212 13.39 12.42 -7.69
N TYR A 213 13.49 13.05 -8.87
CA TYR A 213 12.45 13.09 -9.90
C TYR A 213 12.63 12.02 -10.98
N GLU A 214 13.82 11.43 -11.08
CA GLU A 214 14.16 10.41 -12.07
C GLU A 214 13.86 8.99 -11.55
N MET A 215 14.04 8.74 -10.24
CA MET A 215 13.87 7.44 -9.59
C MET A 215 12.38 7.11 -9.33
N LYS A 216 11.60 6.94 -10.41
CA LYS A 216 10.12 6.83 -10.36
C LYS A 216 9.61 5.65 -9.55
N ASN A 217 10.33 4.52 -9.53
CA ASN A 217 9.91 3.30 -8.83
C ASN A 217 10.53 3.18 -7.44
N GLU A 218 11.20 4.24 -6.97
CA GLU A 218 11.77 4.34 -5.64
C GLU A 218 10.99 5.36 -4.82
N TYR A 219 10.76 5.07 -3.55
CA TYR A 219 9.98 5.94 -2.69
C TYR A 219 10.40 5.81 -1.23
N MET A 220 10.11 6.85 -0.46
CA MET A 220 10.17 6.78 1.00
C MET A 220 8.97 6.02 1.54
N PHE A 221 9.22 5.04 2.40
CA PHE A 221 8.23 4.35 3.21
C PHE A 221 8.36 4.81 4.66
N GLY A 222 7.50 5.74 5.05
CA GLY A 222 7.68 6.51 6.28
C GLY A 222 8.88 7.45 6.18
N ASP A 223 9.46 7.79 7.33
CA ASP A 223 10.54 8.78 7.42
C ASP A 223 11.93 8.16 7.26
N ASP A 224 12.02 6.84 7.41
CA ASP A 224 13.28 6.18 7.68
C ASP A 224 13.69 5.13 6.62
N MET A 225 12.79 4.75 5.73
CA MET A 225 13.06 3.67 4.76
C MET A 225 12.97 4.14 3.33
N ILE A 226 13.95 3.77 2.52
CA ILE A 226 13.86 3.77 1.05
C ILE A 226 13.44 2.38 0.60
N VAL A 227 12.45 2.31 -0.26
CA VAL A 227 11.98 1.07 -0.89
C VAL A 227 12.07 1.21 -2.41
N ARG A 228 12.75 0.25 -3.04
CA ARG A 228 12.87 0.15 -4.50
C ARG A 228 12.39 -1.22 -4.96
N PRO A 229 11.10 -1.43 -5.21
CA PRO A 229 10.58 -2.72 -5.63
C PRO A 229 11.28 -3.24 -6.90
N VAL A 230 11.51 -4.53 -6.95
CA VAL A 230 11.93 -5.20 -8.19
C VAL A 230 10.72 -5.34 -9.10
N THR A 231 10.76 -4.72 -10.27
CA THR A 231 9.62 -4.63 -11.20
C THR A 231 9.88 -5.29 -12.56
N ALA A 232 11.00 -5.99 -12.68
CA ALA A 232 11.37 -6.76 -13.86
C ALA A 232 11.74 -8.21 -13.49
N PRO A 233 11.57 -9.17 -14.40
CA PRO A 233 11.97 -10.54 -14.15
C PRO A 233 13.48 -10.66 -13.96
N ARG A 234 13.91 -11.64 -13.16
CA ARG A 234 15.33 -11.92 -13.00
C ARG A 234 15.96 -12.41 -14.30
N ASN A 235 17.25 -12.08 -14.44
CA ASN A 235 18.10 -12.68 -15.44
C ASN A 235 19.08 -13.61 -14.73
N GLY A 236 18.90 -14.93 -14.85
CA GLY A 236 19.64 -15.91 -14.07
C GLY A 236 19.13 -16.04 -12.64
N ALA A 237 20.03 -16.05 -11.64
CA ALA A 237 19.68 -16.32 -10.24
C ALA A 237 19.08 -15.09 -9.52
N LYS A 238 19.43 -13.89 -9.93
CA LYS A 238 19.07 -12.63 -9.27
C LYS A 238 18.39 -11.66 -10.24
N ALA A 239 17.46 -10.86 -9.72
CA ALA A 239 17.00 -9.65 -10.38
C ALA A 239 17.86 -8.46 -9.96
N THR A 240 18.06 -7.49 -10.84
CA THR A 240 18.83 -6.28 -10.53
C THR A 240 17.92 -5.07 -10.34
N ALA A 241 18.34 -4.16 -9.48
CA ALA A 241 17.68 -2.86 -9.33
C ALA A 241 18.73 -1.78 -9.05
N ASP A 242 18.54 -0.62 -9.65
CA ASP A 242 19.26 0.59 -9.30
C ASP A 242 18.54 1.27 -8.14
N VAL A 243 19.29 1.57 -7.07
CA VAL A 243 18.77 2.27 -5.89
C VAL A 243 19.58 3.53 -5.66
N TRP A 244 18.94 4.65 -5.65
CA TRP A 244 19.58 5.91 -5.32
C TRP A 244 19.53 6.16 -3.82
N LEU A 245 20.70 6.26 -3.20
CA LEU A 245 20.85 6.58 -1.79
C LEU A 245 21.21 8.07 -1.66
N PRO A 246 20.28 8.92 -1.20
CA PRO A 246 20.49 10.36 -1.13
C PRO A 246 21.67 10.76 -0.25
N LYS A 247 22.33 11.88 -0.63
CA LYS A 247 23.39 12.49 0.14
C LYS A 247 22.88 13.05 1.47
N GLY A 248 23.75 13.08 2.47
CA GLY A 248 23.48 13.66 3.80
C GLY A 248 23.12 12.62 4.86
N ASN A 249 22.90 11.37 4.47
CA ASN A 249 22.71 10.24 5.37
C ASN A 249 23.48 9.03 4.84
N ASP A 250 23.84 8.12 5.71
CA ASP A 250 24.25 6.76 5.36
C ASP A 250 23.06 5.81 5.52
N TRP A 251 23.09 4.65 4.86
CA TRP A 251 21.93 3.78 4.72
C TRP A 251 22.31 2.32 4.99
N TYR A 252 21.51 1.64 5.77
CA TYR A 252 21.64 0.20 5.99
C TYR A 252 20.81 -0.56 4.98
N GLU A 253 21.44 -1.40 4.17
CA GLU A 253 20.71 -2.40 3.39
C GLU A 253 20.13 -3.46 4.34
N VAL A 254 18.80 -3.59 4.36
CA VAL A 254 18.10 -4.45 5.33
C VAL A 254 18.48 -5.93 5.12
N ALA A 255 18.58 -6.39 3.87
CA ALA A 255 18.87 -7.77 3.55
C ALA A 255 20.25 -8.25 4.05
N SER A 256 21.28 -7.41 4.00
CA SER A 256 22.66 -7.77 4.37
C SER A 256 23.12 -7.16 5.70
N GLY A 257 22.45 -6.14 6.20
CA GLY A 257 22.90 -5.32 7.34
C GLY A 257 24.08 -4.40 7.02
N LYS A 258 24.46 -4.27 5.74
CA LYS A 258 25.60 -3.46 5.31
C LYS A 258 25.29 -1.98 5.36
N LEU A 259 26.19 -1.19 5.97
CA LEU A 259 26.14 0.27 5.92
C LEU A 259 26.74 0.76 4.61
N ILE A 260 26.00 1.60 3.89
CA ILE A 260 26.37 2.16 2.59
C ILE A 260 26.29 3.68 2.68
N LYS A 261 27.33 4.36 2.19
CA LYS A 261 27.35 5.82 2.16
C LYS A 261 26.31 6.38 1.18
N GLY A 262 25.62 7.41 1.60
CA GLY A 262 24.72 8.16 0.73
C GLY A 262 25.46 8.98 -0.34
N GLY A 263 24.71 9.57 -1.25
CA GLY A 263 25.21 10.36 -2.38
C GLY A 263 25.61 9.52 -3.59
N GLN A 264 25.11 8.30 -3.72
CA GLN A 264 25.41 7.40 -4.83
C GLN A 264 24.18 6.59 -5.26
N THR A 265 24.25 6.03 -6.46
CA THR A 265 23.34 4.97 -6.91
C THR A 265 24.06 3.64 -6.81
N VAL A 266 23.45 2.67 -6.16
CA VAL A 266 23.93 1.29 -6.10
C VAL A 266 23.14 0.44 -7.08
N ASN A 267 23.85 -0.42 -7.84
CA ASN A 267 23.23 -1.44 -8.67
C ASN A 267 23.51 -2.78 -8.01
N ASP A 268 22.50 -3.44 -7.49
CA ASP A 268 22.68 -4.71 -6.80
C ASP A 268 21.71 -5.77 -7.32
N GLY A 269 22.02 -7.03 -7.00
CA GLY A 269 21.27 -8.20 -7.39
C GLY A 269 20.54 -8.82 -6.21
N PHE A 270 19.23 -9.04 -6.36
CA PHE A 270 18.32 -9.52 -5.31
C PHE A 270 17.76 -10.90 -5.64
N GLN A 271 17.92 -11.84 -4.70
CA GLN A 271 17.27 -13.14 -4.75
C GLN A 271 15.74 -12.98 -4.73
N LEU A 272 15.00 -14.05 -5.03
CA LEU A 272 13.54 -13.98 -5.07
C LEU A 272 12.90 -13.62 -3.71
N ASP A 273 13.56 -13.95 -2.61
CA ASP A 273 13.12 -13.64 -1.25
C ASP A 273 13.71 -12.34 -0.66
N GLU A 274 14.53 -11.63 -1.43
CA GLU A 274 15.13 -10.35 -1.03
C GLU A 274 14.36 -9.16 -1.64
N ILE A 275 14.24 -8.09 -0.85
CA ILE A 275 13.60 -6.84 -1.25
C ILE A 275 14.61 -5.71 -1.11
N PRO A 276 14.78 -4.84 -2.10
CA PRO A 276 15.62 -3.64 -1.97
C PRO A 276 15.02 -2.64 -0.98
N VAL A 277 15.42 -2.71 0.28
CA VAL A 277 15.00 -1.82 1.35
C VAL A 277 16.24 -1.31 2.07
N TYR A 278 16.29 -0.01 2.26
CA TYR A 278 17.40 0.69 2.91
C TYR A 278 16.86 1.55 4.05
N VAL A 279 17.43 1.39 5.24
CA VAL A 279 17.05 2.17 6.41
C VAL A 279 18.11 3.21 6.70
N LYS A 280 17.67 4.42 6.95
CA LYS A 280 18.53 5.56 7.29
C LYS A 280 19.34 5.27 8.56
N ALA A 281 20.63 5.50 8.53
CA ALA A 281 21.47 5.43 9.73
C ALA A 281 21.01 6.45 10.78
N GLY A 282 20.94 6.04 12.03
CA GLY A 282 20.40 6.81 13.14
C GLY A 282 18.91 6.55 13.41
N SER A 283 18.23 5.73 12.61
CA SER A 283 16.81 5.45 12.77
C SER A 283 16.51 4.31 13.75
N VAL A 284 15.30 4.34 14.28
CA VAL A 284 14.71 3.27 15.09
C VAL A 284 13.38 2.82 14.48
N ILE A 285 13.25 1.52 14.26
CA ILE A 285 12.07 0.91 13.65
C ILE A 285 11.38 0.01 14.65
N PRO A 286 10.22 0.41 15.20
CA PRO A 286 9.47 -0.44 16.09
C PRO A 286 8.75 -1.53 15.31
N MET A 287 8.85 -2.77 15.77
CA MET A 287 8.21 -3.94 15.18
C MET A 287 7.63 -4.83 16.26
N TYR A 288 6.61 -5.62 15.95
CA TYR A 288 6.23 -6.70 16.83
C TYR A 288 7.26 -7.84 16.82
N ALA A 289 7.56 -8.38 18.00
CA ALA A 289 8.56 -9.44 18.17
C ALA A 289 8.14 -10.75 17.50
N ASP A 290 6.86 -11.06 17.51
CA ASP A 290 6.31 -12.33 17.04
C ASP A 290 5.26 -12.18 15.96
N THR A 291 5.00 -13.27 15.24
CA THR A 291 3.94 -13.35 14.24
C THR A 291 2.57 -13.33 14.92
N LEU A 292 1.77 -12.34 14.55
CA LEU A 292 0.41 -12.17 15.03
C LEU A 292 -0.59 -12.97 14.21
N LYS A 293 -1.69 -13.40 14.86
CA LYS A 293 -2.88 -13.92 14.16
C LYS A 293 -3.81 -12.80 13.72
N ASN A 294 -3.88 -11.74 14.49
CA ASN A 294 -4.64 -10.50 14.21
C ASN A 294 -4.06 -9.36 15.05
N LEU A 295 -4.51 -8.13 14.80
CA LEU A 295 -4.04 -6.92 15.47
C LEU A 295 -4.95 -6.46 16.62
N ARG A 296 -6.04 -7.18 16.91
CA ARG A 296 -6.96 -6.84 18.01
C ARG A 296 -6.46 -7.43 19.32
N GLY A 297 -6.52 -6.64 20.40
CA GLY A 297 -6.16 -7.09 21.76
C GLY A 297 -4.73 -7.63 21.82
N ASN A 298 -3.83 -6.98 21.15
CA ASN A 298 -2.47 -7.46 21.00
C ASN A 298 -1.57 -6.92 22.12
N ASP A 299 -1.12 -7.81 22.98
CA ASP A 299 -0.14 -7.56 24.05
C ASP A 299 1.29 -7.97 23.65
N ASN A 300 1.55 -8.19 22.35
CA ASN A 300 2.86 -8.61 21.89
C ASN A 300 3.91 -7.54 22.20
N PRO A 301 5.08 -7.94 22.68
CA PRO A 301 6.16 -7.01 22.93
C PRO A 301 6.62 -6.37 21.63
N VAL A 302 6.88 -5.06 21.70
CA VAL A 302 7.50 -4.32 20.61
C VAL A 302 9.01 -4.46 20.74
N VAL A 303 9.64 -4.87 19.64
CA VAL A 303 11.09 -4.86 19.46
C VAL A 303 11.47 -3.61 18.70
N VAL A 304 12.50 -2.95 19.15
CA VAL A 304 13.03 -1.77 18.50
C VAL A 304 14.29 -2.13 17.75
N ASN A 305 14.25 -2.13 16.42
CA ASN A 305 15.44 -2.29 15.59
C ASN A 305 16.16 -0.95 15.49
N VAL A 306 17.39 -0.90 15.95
CA VAL A 306 18.24 0.30 15.94
C VAL A 306 19.24 0.19 14.82
N TYR A 307 19.34 1.24 14.01
CA TYR A 307 20.28 1.39 12.91
C TYR A 307 21.28 2.50 13.27
N PRO A 308 22.44 2.19 13.88
CA PRO A 308 23.35 3.18 14.43
C PRO A 308 23.88 4.15 13.36
N SER A 309 24.23 5.37 13.78
CA SER A 309 25.00 6.34 12.97
C SER A 309 26.32 6.68 13.63
N ASP A 310 27.26 7.25 12.87
CA ASP A 310 28.46 7.83 13.43
C ASP A 310 28.10 9.13 14.17
N GLY A 311 28.42 9.20 15.48
CA GLY A 311 28.14 10.34 16.33
C GLY A 311 26.79 10.30 17.05
N ASP A 312 26.51 11.34 17.82
CA ASP A 312 25.27 11.46 18.59
C ASP A 312 24.09 11.72 17.65
N CYS A 313 23.12 10.85 17.69
CA CYS A 313 21.84 11.05 17.00
C CYS A 313 20.68 10.75 17.92
N MET A 314 19.57 11.43 17.72
CA MET A 314 18.33 11.17 18.41
C MET A 314 17.27 10.79 17.37
N SER A 315 16.69 9.61 17.53
CA SER A 315 15.53 9.17 16.77
C SER A 315 14.36 8.91 17.73
N LYS A 316 13.16 9.26 17.30
CA LYS A 316 11.94 9.10 18.09
C LYS A 316 10.93 8.28 17.32
N ALA A 317 10.50 7.17 17.89
CA ALA A 317 9.34 6.42 17.45
C ALA A 317 8.23 6.59 18.49
N GLU A 318 7.04 6.94 18.04
CA GLU A 318 5.83 7.01 18.88
C GLU A 318 4.89 5.89 18.46
N TYR A 319 4.38 5.14 19.44
CA TYR A 319 3.48 4.01 19.23
C TYR A 319 2.25 4.10 20.13
#